data_e26b918fa31b69346b947be7e0fd8439
#
_entry.id   e26b918fa31b69346b947be7e0fd8439
#
_cell.length_a   1.000
_cell.length_b   1.000
_cell.length_c   1.000
_cell.angle_alpha   90.00
_cell.angle_beta   90.00
_cell.angle_gamma   90.00
#
_symmetry.space_group_name_H-M   'P 1'
#
loop_
_entity.id
_entity.type
_entity.pdbx_description
1 polymer ?
#
loop_
_entity_poly.entity_id
_entity_poly.type
_entity_poly.pdbx_seq_one_letter_code
_entity_poly.pdbx_strand_id
1 'polypeptide(L)'
;IRPTIIPGVDTIPASIDDGFVASQWESLVTEHLPGLKPSEVLKKTIIDRIAGDYDFVFIDTGPHLDPFLLNGLAASDLLLTPTPPAQVDFHSTLKYLTRLPEMLERLEEEGVEPRLSASIGFMSKMTGKRDHETSHSLAREVYASNILDASLPRLDGFERCGESFDTIISANPVSYPGSAEALKKARTEAERFTKAVFDRIEYIRGASK
;
A
#
# COMPACT_ATOMS: atom_id res chain seq x y z
N ILE A 1 -3.81 18.83 -1.32
CA ILE A 1 -3.98 17.91 -2.46
C ILE A 1 -3.49 18.61 -3.70
N ARG A 2 -2.75 17.92 -4.55
CA ARG A 2 -2.17 18.46 -5.78
C ARG A 2 -2.50 17.53 -6.95
N PRO A 3 -2.90 18.07 -8.11
CA PRO A 3 -3.10 17.26 -9.29
C PRO A 3 -1.78 16.64 -9.79
N THR A 4 -1.88 15.46 -10.38
CA THR A 4 -0.75 14.81 -11.06
C THR A 4 -0.88 14.95 -12.58
N ILE A 5 0.13 14.46 -13.31
CA ILE A 5 0.07 14.37 -14.78
C ILE A 5 -0.91 13.30 -15.29
N ILE A 6 -1.42 12.44 -14.39
CA ILE A 6 -2.39 11.39 -14.72
C ILE A 6 -3.79 11.93 -14.46
N PRO A 7 -4.66 12.02 -15.47
CA PRO A 7 -6.03 12.50 -15.28
C PRO A 7 -6.79 11.69 -14.23
N GLY A 8 -7.45 12.39 -13.31
CA GLY A 8 -8.22 11.77 -12.22
C GLY A 8 -7.38 11.24 -11.06
N VAL A 9 -6.08 11.53 -11.03
CA VAL A 9 -5.19 11.14 -9.94
C VAL A 9 -4.58 12.38 -9.31
N ASP A 10 -4.89 12.59 -8.04
CA ASP A 10 -4.30 13.63 -7.20
C ASP A 10 -3.36 13.02 -6.15
N THR A 11 -2.48 13.81 -5.57
CA THR A 11 -1.51 13.34 -4.57
C THR A 11 -1.39 14.29 -3.39
N ILE A 12 -1.08 13.73 -2.24
CA ILE A 12 -0.54 14.42 -1.07
C ILE A 12 0.89 13.88 -0.91
N PRO A 13 1.90 14.63 -1.31
CA PRO A 13 3.28 14.16 -1.22
C PRO A 13 3.75 14.10 0.24
N ALA A 14 4.56 13.10 0.58
CA ALA A 14 5.32 13.06 1.82
C ALA A 14 6.42 14.12 1.85
N SER A 15 6.91 14.45 3.05
CA SER A 15 8.04 15.35 3.26
C SER A 15 9.27 14.60 3.74
N ILE A 16 10.45 15.13 3.44
CA ILE A 16 11.73 14.61 3.98
C ILE A 16 11.79 14.75 5.51
N ASP A 17 11.00 15.66 6.08
CA ASP A 17 10.96 15.93 7.52
C ASP A 17 9.99 14.99 8.28
N ASP A 18 9.30 14.07 7.60
CA ASP A 18 8.29 13.22 8.21
C ASP A 18 8.85 12.37 9.37
N GLY A 19 10.11 11.90 9.27
CA GLY A 19 10.76 11.18 10.35
C GLY A 19 10.97 12.01 11.62
N PHE A 20 11.25 13.32 11.48
CA PHE A 20 11.34 14.24 12.61
C PHE A 20 9.96 14.53 13.21
N VAL A 21 8.96 14.74 12.35
CA VAL A 21 7.57 14.95 12.76
C VAL A 21 7.04 13.74 13.50
N ALA A 22 7.35 12.52 13.04
CA ALA A 22 6.92 11.28 13.68
C ALA A 22 7.39 11.20 15.16
N SER A 23 8.61 11.65 15.45
CA SER A 23 9.16 11.64 16.82
C SER A 23 8.48 12.61 17.80
N GLN A 24 7.79 13.62 17.28
CA GLN A 24 7.09 14.65 18.06
C GLN A 24 5.58 14.60 17.89
N TRP A 25 5.07 13.59 17.18
CA TRP A 25 3.68 13.51 16.72
C TRP A 25 2.65 13.75 17.83
N GLU A 26 2.76 13.03 18.94
CA GLU A 26 1.81 13.14 20.04
C GLU A 26 1.77 14.57 20.64
N SER A 27 2.94 15.21 20.80
CA SER A 27 3.02 16.58 21.30
C SER A 27 2.41 17.56 20.31
N LEU A 28 2.72 17.42 19.02
CA LEU A 28 2.19 18.29 17.96
C LEU A 28 0.66 18.18 17.86
N VAL A 29 0.12 16.98 17.94
CA VAL A 29 -1.33 16.77 17.90
C VAL A 29 -1.99 17.38 19.13
N THR A 30 -1.45 17.15 20.32
CA THR A 30 -1.98 17.73 21.57
C THR A 30 -1.99 19.25 21.53
N GLU A 31 -0.95 19.87 21.00
CA GLU A 31 -0.79 21.32 20.95
C GLU A 31 -1.66 21.97 19.86
N HIS A 32 -1.67 21.40 18.65
CA HIS A 32 -2.27 22.05 17.47
C HIS A 32 -3.64 21.49 17.06
N LEU A 33 -4.01 20.30 17.51
CA LEU A 33 -5.27 19.64 17.19
C LEU A 33 -5.98 19.12 18.47
N PRO A 34 -6.29 20.02 19.42
CA PRO A 34 -6.89 19.60 20.68
C PRO A 34 -8.21 18.87 20.46
N GLY A 35 -8.35 17.71 21.10
CA GLY A 35 -9.53 16.86 20.99
C GLY A 35 -9.44 15.78 19.91
N LEU A 36 -8.38 15.74 19.09
CA LEU A 36 -8.08 14.62 18.22
C LEU A 36 -7.08 13.66 18.89
N LYS A 37 -7.25 12.38 18.60
CA LYS A 37 -6.29 11.35 19.00
C LYS A 37 -5.14 11.29 17.99
N PRO A 38 -3.90 11.04 18.41
CA PRO A 38 -2.75 11.00 17.52
C PRO A 38 -2.90 10.02 16.35
N SER A 39 -3.58 8.89 16.54
CA SER A 39 -3.78 7.87 15.53
C SER A 39 -4.99 8.12 14.58
N GLU A 40 -5.85 9.11 14.86
CA GLU A 40 -7.02 9.41 14.01
C GLU A 40 -6.88 10.67 13.15
N VAL A 41 -5.74 11.35 13.21
CA VAL A 41 -5.54 12.65 12.54
C VAL A 41 -5.75 12.54 11.03
N LEU A 42 -5.10 11.59 10.36
CA LEU A 42 -5.25 11.39 8.92
C LEU A 42 -6.73 11.15 8.54
N LYS A 43 -7.39 10.27 9.28
CA LYS A 43 -8.80 9.95 9.06
C LYS A 43 -9.67 11.20 9.16
N LYS A 44 -9.59 11.92 10.28
CA LYS A 44 -10.46 13.06 10.60
C LYS A 44 -10.16 14.32 9.80
N THR A 45 -8.88 14.59 9.53
CA THR A 45 -8.49 15.85 8.88
C THR A 45 -8.46 15.76 7.37
N ILE A 46 -8.28 14.58 6.81
CA ILE A 46 -8.15 14.37 5.37
C ILE A 46 -9.23 13.41 4.85
N ILE A 47 -9.19 12.13 5.24
CA ILE A 47 -10.00 11.09 4.59
C ILE A 47 -11.49 11.37 4.71
N ASP A 48 -12.00 11.66 5.90
CA ASP A 48 -13.42 11.96 6.11
C ASP A 48 -13.91 13.20 5.33
N ARG A 49 -12.99 14.11 4.94
CA ARG A 49 -13.33 15.31 4.16
C ARG A 49 -13.36 15.08 2.65
N ILE A 50 -12.59 14.12 2.15
CA ILE A 50 -12.46 13.86 0.71
C ILE A 50 -13.22 12.59 0.27
N ALA A 51 -13.83 11.86 1.19
CA ALA A 51 -14.46 10.57 0.92
C ALA A 51 -15.56 10.61 -0.15
N GLY A 52 -16.16 11.78 -0.42
CA GLY A 52 -17.14 11.97 -1.49
C GLY A 52 -16.55 12.38 -2.84
N ASP A 53 -15.25 12.72 -2.88
CA ASP A 53 -14.60 13.28 -4.07
C ASP A 53 -13.78 12.24 -4.84
N TYR A 54 -13.46 11.10 -4.21
CA TYR A 54 -12.59 10.06 -4.77
C TYR A 54 -13.20 8.67 -4.63
N ASP A 55 -13.08 7.85 -5.68
CA ASP A 55 -13.49 6.44 -5.68
C ASP A 55 -12.54 5.59 -4.81
N PHE A 56 -11.24 5.93 -4.79
CA PHE A 56 -10.20 5.24 -4.05
C PHE A 56 -9.19 6.23 -3.48
N VAL A 57 -8.71 5.94 -2.28
CA VAL A 57 -7.58 6.62 -1.65
C VAL A 57 -6.52 5.58 -1.30
N PHE A 58 -5.33 5.72 -1.86
CA PHE A 58 -4.18 4.87 -1.55
C PHE A 58 -3.28 5.57 -0.56
N ILE A 59 -3.01 4.92 0.57
CA ILE A 59 -2.12 5.41 1.61
C ILE A 59 -0.85 4.54 1.56
N ASP A 60 0.24 5.13 1.08
CA ASP A 60 1.55 4.48 1.09
C ASP A 60 2.22 4.74 2.45
N THR A 61 2.51 3.68 3.18
CA THR A 61 3.11 3.74 4.52
C THR A 61 4.51 3.15 4.52
N GLY A 62 5.40 3.73 5.31
CA GLY A 62 6.73 3.16 5.54
C GLY A 62 6.66 1.82 6.29
N PRO A 63 7.77 1.05 6.31
CA PRO A 63 7.85 -0.26 6.96
C PRO A 63 8.04 -0.17 8.48
N HIS A 64 7.97 1.00 9.06
CA HIS A 64 8.23 1.25 10.47
C HIS A 64 6.93 1.32 11.28
N LEU A 65 7.01 0.85 12.53
CA LEU A 65 5.96 1.03 13.53
C LEU A 65 6.03 2.46 14.07
N ASP A 66 5.44 3.38 13.35
CA ASP A 66 5.41 4.79 13.68
C ASP A 66 3.96 5.33 13.72
N PRO A 67 3.73 6.55 14.17
CA PRO A 67 2.41 7.15 14.21
C PRO A 67 1.73 7.24 12.84
N PHE A 68 2.48 7.34 11.75
CA PHE A 68 1.92 7.41 10.39
C PHE A 68 1.33 6.08 9.95
N LEU A 69 1.98 4.95 10.30
CA LEU A 69 1.42 3.63 10.06
C LEU A 69 0.11 3.44 10.84
N LEU A 70 0.04 3.84 12.11
CA LEU A 70 -1.19 3.76 12.91
C LEU A 70 -2.30 4.63 12.31
N ASN A 71 -1.98 5.83 11.86
CA ASN A 71 -2.93 6.69 11.14
C ASN A 71 -3.41 6.06 9.84
N GLY A 72 -2.52 5.42 9.07
CA GLY A 72 -2.87 4.68 7.86
C GLY A 72 -3.84 3.54 8.14
N LEU A 73 -3.56 2.71 9.17
CA LEU A 73 -4.42 1.61 9.58
C LEU A 73 -5.80 2.09 10.08
N ALA A 74 -5.82 3.15 10.88
CA ALA A 74 -7.07 3.73 11.37
C ALA A 74 -7.96 4.32 10.27
N ALA A 75 -7.34 4.79 9.19
CA ALA A 75 -8.03 5.44 8.07
C ALA A 75 -8.43 4.49 6.93
N SER A 76 -7.88 3.26 6.92
CA SER A 76 -8.03 2.34 5.78
C SER A 76 -9.17 1.33 6.00
N ASP A 77 -9.87 1.02 4.92
CA ASP A 77 -10.86 -0.07 4.88
C ASP A 77 -10.20 -1.41 4.51
N LEU A 78 -9.06 -1.36 3.80
CA LEU A 78 -8.35 -2.51 3.28
C LEU A 78 -6.84 -2.33 3.38
N LEU A 79 -6.13 -3.39 3.77
CA LEU A 79 -4.67 -3.45 3.78
C LEU A 79 -4.18 -4.29 2.60
N LEU A 80 -3.31 -3.71 1.76
CA LEU A 80 -2.58 -4.44 0.73
C LEU A 80 -1.13 -4.65 1.18
N THR A 81 -0.69 -5.91 1.29
CA THR A 81 0.65 -6.24 1.77
C THR A 81 1.50 -6.87 0.66
N PRO A 82 2.41 -6.10 0.03
CA PRO A 82 3.37 -6.65 -0.91
C PRO A 82 4.38 -7.53 -0.17
N THR A 83 4.59 -8.74 -0.68
CA THR A 83 5.48 -9.74 -0.11
C THR A 83 6.55 -10.11 -1.14
N PRO A 84 7.74 -9.49 -1.09
CA PRO A 84 8.85 -9.91 -1.94
C PRO A 84 9.33 -11.32 -1.58
N PRO A 85 9.78 -12.14 -2.56
CA PRO A 85 10.16 -13.52 -2.32
C PRO A 85 11.56 -13.68 -1.70
N ALA A 86 12.37 -12.62 -1.65
CA ALA A 86 13.68 -12.67 -1.01
C ALA A 86 13.52 -12.96 0.49
N GLN A 87 14.29 -13.91 1.00
CA GLN A 87 14.13 -14.48 2.35
C GLN A 87 14.06 -13.41 3.45
N VAL A 88 14.91 -12.40 3.39
CA VAL A 88 14.94 -11.31 4.40
C VAL A 88 13.67 -10.48 4.34
N ASP A 89 13.23 -10.12 3.14
CA ASP A 89 12.01 -9.32 2.94
C ASP A 89 10.77 -10.10 3.33
N PHE A 90 10.74 -11.39 2.96
CA PHE A 90 9.66 -12.31 3.34
C PHE A 90 9.50 -12.41 4.86
N HIS A 91 10.61 -12.64 5.59
CA HIS A 91 10.58 -12.69 7.05
C HIS A 91 10.16 -11.35 7.68
N SER A 92 10.57 -10.23 7.10
CA SER A 92 10.16 -8.90 7.56
C SER A 92 8.66 -8.69 7.40
N THR A 93 8.10 -9.13 6.27
CA THR A 93 6.65 -9.09 6.04
C THR A 93 5.90 -9.98 7.05
N LEU A 94 6.39 -11.19 7.32
CA LEU A 94 5.78 -12.06 8.34
C LEU A 94 5.79 -11.42 9.73
N LYS A 95 6.91 -10.82 10.14
CA LYS A 95 7.00 -10.09 11.41
C LYS A 95 5.99 -8.94 11.49
N TYR A 96 5.81 -8.22 10.40
CA TYR A 96 4.80 -7.15 10.33
C TYR A 96 3.40 -7.72 10.56
N LEU A 97 3.04 -8.79 9.84
CA LEU A 97 1.72 -9.42 9.95
C LEU A 97 1.43 -9.99 11.34
N THR A 98 2.43 -10.55 12.00
CA THR A 98 2.25 -11.05 13.38
C THR A 98 2.02 -9.94 14.40
N ARG A 99 2.43 -8.70 14.08
CA ARG A 99 2.22 -7.52 14.94
C ARG A 99 0.97 -6.72 14.57
N LEU A 100 0.35 -7.01 13.45
CA LEU A 100 -0.86 -6.28 13.02
C LEU A 100 -1.99 -6.34 14.06
N PRO A 101 -2.32 -7.48 14.69
CA PRO A 101 -3.31 -7.53 15.76
C PRO A 101 -2.99 -6.60 16.93
N GLU A 102 -1.72 -6.58 17.39
CA GLU A 102 -1.27 -5.68 18.48
C GLU A 102 -1.47 -4.20 18.12
N MET A 103 -1.26 -3.84 16.84
CA MET A 103 -1.46 -2.46 16.38
C MET A 103 -2.95 -2.10 16.34
N LEU A 104 -3.81 -3.01 15.92
CA LEU A 104 -5.25 -2.78 15.90
C LEU A 104 -5.80 -2.68 17.33
N GLU A 105 -5.35 -3.55 18.23
CA GLU A 105 -5.68 -3.52 19.67
C GLU A 105 -5.26 -2.18 20.30
N ARG A 106 -4.06 -1.68 19.98
CA ARG A 106 -3.60 -0.36 20.43
C ARG A 106 -4.51 0.77 19.94
N LEU A 107 -4.98 0.74 18.70
CA LEU A 107 -5.94 1.72 18.20
C LEU A 107 -7.26 1.68 19.01
N GLU A 108 -7.75 0.48 19.31
CA GLU A 108 -8.96 0.29 20.13
C GLU A 108 -8.76 0.79 21.57
N GLU A 109 -7.60 0.55 22.18
CA GLU A 109 -7.22 1.08 23.50
C GLU A 109 -7.18 2.61 23.53
N GLU A 110 -6.70 3.23 22.44
CA GLU A 110 -6.78 4.68 22.23
C GLU A 110 -8.23 5.16 21.97
N GLY A 111 -9.18 4.23 21.83
CA GLY A 111 -10.59 4.48 21.50
C GLY A 111 -10.78 4.94 20.05
N VAL A 112 -9.87 4.55 19.16
CA VAL A 112 -9.99 4.71 17.70
C VAL A 112 -10.45 3.38 17.14
N GLU A 113 -11.65 3.35 16.56
CA GLU A 113 -12.18 2.15 15.93
C GLU A 113 -11.59 1.98 14.52
N PRO A 114 -10.77 0.92 14.28
CA PRO A 114 -10.22 0.65 12.95
C PRO A 114 -11.34 0.25 11.98
N ARG A 115 -11.29 0.79 10.76
CA ARG A 115 -12.25 0.41 9.70
C ARG A 115 -11.79 -0.80 8.90
N LEU A 116 -10.63 -1.35 9.20
CA LEU A 116 -9.98 -2.40 8.43
C LEU A 116 -10.86 -3.66 8.37
N SER A 117 -11.46 -3.91 7.22
CA SER A 117 -12.35 -5.05 6.98
C SER A 117 -11.61 -6.28 6.44
N ALA A 118 -10.45 -6.08 5.79
CA ALA A 118 -9.65 -7.17 5.26
C ALA A 118 -8.19 -6.78 5.05
N SER A 119 -7.33 -7.82 5.04
CA SER A 119 -5.93 -7.75 4.62
C SER A 119 -5.72 -8.68 3.43
N ILE A 120 -5.10 -8.18 2.38
CA ILE A 120 -4.78 -8.93 1.16
C ILE A 120 -3.27 -8.95 0.97
N GLY A 121 -2.68 -10.14 0.97
CA GLY A 121 -1.29 -10.36 0.58
C GLY A 121 -1.14 -10.57 -0.92
N PHE A 122 0.01 -10.20 -1.47
CA PHE A 122 0.38 -10.56 -2.83
C PHE A 122 1.89 -10.68 -2.98
N MET A 123 2.32 -11.58 -3.87
CA MET A 123 3.74 -11.71 -4.18
C MET A 123 4.17 -10.60 -5.13
N SER A 124 5.20 -9.84 -4.74
CA SER A 124 5.81 -8.77 -5.54
C SER A 124 7.23 -9.16 -5.95
N LYS A 125 7.77 -8.48 -6.98
CA LYS A 125 9.15 -8.69 -7.49
C LYS A 125 9.47 -10.16 -7.84
N MET A 126 8.46 -10.91 -8.27
CA MET A 126 8.63 -12.32 -8.65
C MET A 126 9.52 -12.48 -9.87
N THR A 127 10.38 -13.48 -9.82
CA THR A 127 11.16 -13.96 -10.96
C THR A 127 10.91 -15.46 -11.11
N GLY A 128 11.25 -16.08 -12.23
CA GLY A 128 11.09 -17.53 -12.43
C GLY A 128 12.12 -18.40 -11.67
N LYS A 129 12.67 -17.94 -10.56
CA LYS A 129 13.60 -18.71 -9.73
C LYS A 129 12.85 -19.68 -8.83
N ARG A 130 13.40 -20.89 -8.63
CA ARG A 130 12.82 -21.92 -7.77
C ARG A 130 12.58 -21.47 -6.31
N ASP A 131 13.50 -20.66 -5.76
CA ASP A 131 13.36 -20.15 -4.39
C ASP A 131 12.15 -19.23 -4.24
N HIS A 132 11.78 -18.50 -5.30
CA HIS A 132 10.59 -17.66 -5.32
C HIS A 132 9.29 -18.47 -5.33
N GLU A 133 9.30 -19.64 -5.97
CA GLU A 133 8.17 -20.59 -5.93
C GLU A 133 7.94 -21.12 -4.51
N THR A 134 9.04 -21.43 -3.80
CA THR A 134 8.97 -21.86 -2.40
C THR A 134 8.40 -20.76 -1.50
N SER A 135 8.88 -19.52 -1.65
CA SER A 135 8.33 -18.36 -0.90
C SER A 135 6.86 -18.13 -1.22
N HIS A 136 6.44 -18.32 -2.47
CA HIS A 136 5.03 -18.23 -2.87
C HIS A 136 4.17 -19.31 -2.18
N SER A 137 4.66 -20.54 -2.11
CA SER A 137 3.95 -21.62 -1.40
C SER A 137 3.77 -21.32 0.08
N LEU A 138 4.83 -20.83 0.74
CA LEU A 138 4.76 -20.40 2.14
C LEU A 138 3.80 -19.21 2.34
N ALA A 139 3.80 -18.25 1.43
CA ALA A 139 2.86 -17.13 1.49
C ALA A 139 1.41 -17.60 1.41
N ARG A 140 1.10 -18.59 0.57
CA ARG A 140 -0.24 -19.21 0.51
C ARG A 140 -0.65 -19.88 1.82
N GLU A 141 0.27 -20.48 2.54
CA GLU A 141 -0.02 -21.05 3.87
C GLU A 141 -0.31 -19.95 4.89
N VAL A 142 0.47 -18.87 4.88
CA VAL A 142 0.36 -17.77 5.85
C VAL A 142 -0.90 -16.93 5.61
N TYR A 143 -1.14 -16.52 4.37
CA TYR A 143 -2.29 -15.68 4.04
C TYR A 143 -3.58 -16.48 3.82
N ALA A 144 -3.48 -17.79 3.61
CA ALA A 144 -4.59 -18.68 3.28
C ALA A 144 -5.44 -18.12 2.11
N SER A 145 -6.73 -17.85 2.35
CA SER A 145 -7.61 -17.27 1.35
C SER A 145 -7.37 -15.77 1.07
N ASN A 146 -6.52 -15.12 1.85
CA ASN A 146 -6.27 -13.67 1.74
C ASN A 146 -5.06 -13.32 0.87
N ILE A 147 -4.48 -14.27 0.15
CA ILE A 147 -3.47 -14.00 -0.87
C ILE A 147 -4.11 -13.87 -2.25
N LEU A 148 -3.60 -12.95 -3.06
CA LEU A 148 -3.95 -12.89 -4.48
C LEU A 148 -3.22 -14.01 -5.24
N ASP A 149 -3.92 -14.67 -6.16
CA ASP A 149 -3.29 -15.59 -7.10
C ASP A 149 -2.41 -14.86 -8.13
N ALA A 150 -2.70 -13.59 -8.39
CA ALA A 150 -1.90 -12.74 -9.24
C ALA A 150 -0.68 -12.21 -8.47
N SER A 151 0.50 -12.41 -9.04
CA SER A 151 1.75 -11.82 -8.55
C SER A 151 2.22 -10.69 -9.45
N LEU A 152 3.01 -9.77 -8.91
CA LEU A 152 3.65 -8.71 -9.66
C LEU A 152 5.11 -9.11 -9.95
N PRO A 153 5.49 -9.34 -11.22
CA PRO A 153 6.84 -9.76 -11.54
C PRO A 153 7.84 -8.60 -11.41
N ARG A 154 9.10 -8.94 -11.23
CA ARG A 154 10.21 -7.99 -11.37
C ARG A 154 10.50 -7.77 -12.86
N LEU A 155 10.26 -6.58 -13.35
CA LEU A 155 10.45 -6.22 -14.76
C LEU A 155 11.20 -4.90 -14.87
N ASP A 156 12.12 -4.84 -15.82
CA ASP A 156 12.87 -3.62 -16.17
C ASP A 156 11.93 -2.43 -16.47
N GLY A 157 10.74 -2.72 -17.03
CA GLY A 157 9.75 -1.71 -17.32
C GLY A 157 9.31 -0.90 -16.10
N PHE A 158 9.15 -1.54 -14.95
CA PHE A 158 8.83 -0.85 -13.70
C PHE A 158 10.02 -0.06 -13.16
N GLU A 159 11.21 -0.66 -13.16
CA GLU A 159 12.42 -0.04 -12.62
C GLU A 159 12.80 1.23 -13.41
N ARG A 160 12.80 1.15 -14.74
CA ARG A 160 13.20 2.28 -15.60
C ARG A 160 12.21 3.43 -15.63
N CYS A 161 10.92 3.18 -15.44
CA CYS A 161 9.96 4.28 -15.27
C CYS A 161 10.27 5.11 -14.03
N GLY A 162 10.67 4.47 -12.92
CA GLY A 162 11.11 5.16 -11.70
C GLY A 162 12.35 6.04 -11.93
N GLU A 163 13.31 5.56 -12.73
CA GLU A 163 14.53 6.32 -13.08
C GLU A 163 14.22 7.61 -13.85
N SER A 164 13.15 7.62 -14.65
CA SER A 164 12.73 8.80 -15.43
C SER A 164 11.67 9.65 -14.74
N PHE A 165 11.38 9.39 -13.48
CA PHE A 165 10.27 10.04 -12.74
C PHE A 165 8.92 9.96 -13.46
N ASP A 166 8.70 8.87 -14.18
CA ASP A 166 7.49 8.61 -14.95
C ASP A 166 6.80 7.35 -14.42
N THR A 167 5.61 7.07 -14.90
CA THR A 167 4.90 5.84 -14.59
C THR A 167 4.77 4.97 -15.83
N ILE A 168 4.53 3.67 -15.65
CA ILE A 168 4.29 2.78 -16.79
C ILE A 168 3.08 3.19 -17.61
N ILE A 169 2.14 3.95 -17.04
CA ILE A 169 0.92 4.44 -17.71
C ILE A 169 1.24 5.67 -18.58
N SER A 170 1.95 6.65 -18.00
CA SER A 170 2.27 7.93 -18.65
C SER A 170 3.50 7.88 -19.56
N ALA A 171 4.43 6.92 -19.32
CA ALA A 171 5.67 6.81 -20.09
C ALA A 171 5.43 6.75 -21.61
N ASN A 172 6.07 7.67 -22.35
CA ASN A 172 6.00 7.65 -23.81
C ASN A 172 6.96 6.57 -24.35
N PRO A 173 6.49 5.58 -25.14
CA PRO A 173 7.35 4.54 -25.68
C PRO A 173 8.54 5.02 -26.51
N VAL A 174 8.45 6.23 -27.09
CA VAL A 174 9.53 6.82 -27.93
C VAL A 174 10.66 7.40 -27.08
N SER A 175 10.33 8.00 -25.93
CA SER A 175 11.30 8.62 -25.01
C SER A 175 11.66 7.73 -23.83
N TYR A 176 11.03 6.57 -23.72
CA TYR A 176 11.30 5.62 -22.64
C TYR A 176 12.75 5.09 -22.70
N PRO A 177 13.51 5.10 -21.59
CA PRO A 177 14.93 4.76 -21.59
C PRO A 177 15.25 3.26 -21.81
N GLY A 178 14.22 2.42 -21.86
CA GLY A 178 14.31 0.98 -22.14
C GLY A 178 13.71 0.60 -23.49
N SER A 179 13.48 -0.70 -23.70
CA SER A 179 12.79 -1.15 -24.91
C SER A 179 11.27 -0.94 -24.80
N ALA A 180 10.64 -0.57 -25.92
CA ALA A 180 9.18 -0.43 -25.99
C ALA A 180 8.47 -1.75 -25.65
N GLU A 181 9.10 -2.90 -25.94
CA GLU A 181 8.58 -4.23 -25.58
C GLU A 181 8.59 -4.44 -24.06
N ALA A 182 9.66 -4.05 -23.36
CA ALA A 182 9.74 -4.13 -21.90
C ALA A 182 8.65 -3.26 -21.24
N LEU A 183 8.42 -2.04 -21.75
CA LEU A 183 7.37 -1.17 -21.28
C LEU A 183 5.96 -1.78 -21.53
N LYS A 184 5.73 -2.33 -22.73
CA LYS A 184 4.48 -3.01 -23.07
C LYS A 184 4.23 -4.19 -22.13
N LYS A 185 5.25 -5.03 -21.89
CA LYS A 185 5.14 -6.15 -20.96
C LYS A 185 4.80 -5.69 -19.54
N ALA A 186 5.46 -4.64 -19.04
CA ALA A 186 5.17 -4.09 -17.72
C ALA A 186 3.73 -3.59 -17.61
N ARG A 187 3.21 -2.92 -18.64
CA ARG A 187 1.80 -2.48 -18.70
C ARG A 187 0.84 -3.66 -18.63
N THR A 188 1.05 -4.68 -19.45
CA THR A 188 0.19 -5.88 -19.45
C THR A 188 0.18 -6.55 -18.08
N GLU A 189 1.33 -6.69 -17.41
CA GLU A 189 1.40 -7.29 -16.08
C GLU A 189 0.75 -6.40 -15.01
N ALA A 190 0.90 -5.07 -15.12
CA ALA A 190 0.21 -4.14 -14.23
C ALA A 190 -1.31 -4.20 -14.39
N GLU A 191 -1.81 -4.22 -15.62
CA GLU A 191 -3.24 -4.34 -15.90
C GLU A 191 -3.81 -5.65 -15.34
N ARG A 192 -3.12 -6.78 -15.57
CA ARG A 192 -3.50 -8.08 -15.02
C ARG A 192 -3.55 -8.08 -13.50
N PHE A 193 -2.53 -7.52 -12.88
CA PHE A 193 -2.43 -7.42 -11.42
C PHE A 193 -3.53 -6.51 -10.86
N THR A 194 -3.68 -5.32 -11.44
CA THR A 194 -4.69 -4.35 -11.02
C THR A 194 -6.10 -4.94 -11.11
N LYS A 195 -6.40 -5.64 -12.20
CA LYS A 195 -7.69 -6.34 -12.33
C LYS A 195 -7.91 -7.33 -11.19
N ALA A 196 -6.92 -8.15 -10.85
CA ALA A 196 -7.04 -9.12 -9.76
C ALA A 196 -7.26 -8.45 -8.39
N VAL A 197 -6.60 -7.30 -8.14
CA VAL A 197 -6.83 -6.51 -6.92
C VAL A 197 -8.27 -6.01 -6.87
N PHE A 198 -8.77 -5.40 -7.94
CA PHE A 198 -10.14 -4.87 -7.97
C PHE A 198 -11.19 -5.96 -7.89
N ASP A 199 -11.04 -7.06 -8.61
CA ASP A 199 -11.94 -8.23 -8.51
C ASP A 199 -12.02 -8.71 -7.03
N ARG A 200 -10.90 -8.70 -6.31
CA ARG A 200 -10.86 -9.09 -4.90
C ARG A 200 -11.53 -8.06 -3.99
N ILE A 201 -11.34 -6.77 -4.24
CA ILE A 201 -12.02 -5.69 -3.50
C ILE A 201 -13.54 -5.81 -3.67
N GLU A 202 -14.01 -6.03 -4.89
CA GLU A 202 -15.44 -6.22 -5.16
C GLU A 202 -16.00 -7.45 -4.45
N TYR A 203 -15.27 -8.57 -4.45
CA TYR A 203 -15.65 -9.78 -3.71
C TYR A 203 -15.81 -9.50 -2.22
N ILE A 204 -14.84 -8.81 -1.59
CA ILE A 204 -14.89 -8.47 -0.16
C ILE A 204 -16.08 -7.55 0.14
N ARG A 205 -16.30 -6.51 -0.67
CA ARG A 205 -17.44 -5.60 -0.52
C ARG A 205 -18.78 -6.30 -0.72
N GLY A 206 -18.84 -7.29 -1.61
CA GLY A 206 -20.03 -8.10 -1.85
C GLY A 206 -20.34 -9.07 -0.72
N ALA A 207 -19.33 -9.61 -0.05
CA ALA A 207 -19.48 -10.54 1.07
C ALA A 207 -19.86 -9.84 2.39
N SER A 208 -19.68 -8.51 2.48
CA SER A 208 -20.00 -7.69 3.66
C SER A 208 -21.43 -7.12 3.65
N LYS A 209 -22.20 -7.46 2.64
CA LYS A 209 -23.65 -7.13 2.51
C LYS A 209 -24.50 -8.34 2.83
#